data_c1fbaf554d936fb9c95d2d63d5f42d03
#
_entry.id   c1fbaf554d936fb9c95d2d63d5f42d03
#
_cell.length_a   1.000
_cell.length_b   1.000
_cell.length_c   1.000
_cell.angle_alpha   90.00
_cell.angle_beta   90.00
_cell.angle_gamma   90.00
#
_symmetry.space_group_name_H-M   'P 1'
#
loop_
_entity.id
_entity.type
_entity.pdbx_description
1 polymer ?
#
loop_
_entity_poly.entity_id
_entity_poly.type
_entity_poly.pdbx_seq_one_letter_code
_entity_poly.pdbx_strand_id
1 'polypeptide(L)'
;MIAKAFQKFNYTSLIVSCILLIGISYYYTTLDIVWSFFESKVLNGILIFGSLLLTIYSIDTVTRQLTIDRTNRNAYHLFLYPLVLFSFPLESIDMRFILGSAAIWSAWRNTRLFVETTNNQEKIKRLLDAVLLISISSLLIIENIFILILPIIILYLGNIKRDIRYLIIIFV
;
A
#
# COMPACT_ATOMS: atom_id res chain seq x y z
N MET A 1 16.17 0.11 22.93
CA MET A 1 17.14 0.49 21.89
C MET A 1 16.51 0.57 20.48
N ILE A 2 15.74 -0.42 20.08
CA ILE A 2 15.11 -0.48 18.73
C ILE A 2 14.21 0.73 18.44
N ALA A 3 13.35 1.13 19.39
CA ALA A 3 12.48 2.29 19.22
C ALA A 3 13.23 3.60 18.89
N LYS A 4 14.42 3.80 19.43
CA LYS A 4 15.24 4.98 19.12
C LYS A 4 15.76 5.00 17.67
N ALA A 5 16.04 3.83 17.08
CA ALA A 5 16.50 3.71 15.70
C ALA A 5 15.42 4.14 14.70
N PHE A 6 14.12 3.97 15.06
CA PHE A 6 12.97 4.34 14.23
C PHE A 6 12.34 5.68 14.60
N GLN A 7 12.88 6.38 15.60
CA GLN A 7 12.41 7.71 15.98
C GLN A 7 12.64 8.74 14.86
N LYS A 8 13.69 8.57 14.08
CA LYS A 8 13.98 9.39 12.90
C LYS A 8 14.18 8.49 11.69
N PHE A 9 13.79 8.97 10.52
CA PHE A 9 14.07 8.28 9.27
C PHE A 9 15.59 8.29 9.00
N ASN A 10 16.22 7.15 9.17
CA ASN A 10 17.66 6.94 8.95
C ASN A 10 17.88 5.75 8.01
N TYR A 11 19.05 5.70 7.37
CA TYR A 11 19.45 4.54 6.56
C TYR A 11 19.42 3.23 7.37
N THR A 12 19.73 3.28 8.65
CA THR A 12 19.67 2.12 9.55
C THR A 12 18.25 1.59 9.72
N SER A 13 17.24 2.47 9.86
CA SER A 13 15.84 2.06 9.96
C SER A 13 15.35 1.41 8.67
N LEU A 14 15.80 1.91 7.53
CA LEU A 14 15.45 1.35 6.22
C LEU A 14 16.10 -0.02 6.00
N ILE A 15 17.39 -0.16 6.33
CA ILE A 15 18.11 -1.45 6.22
C ILE A 15 17.45 -2.51 7.11
N VAL A 16 17.14 -2.17 8.36
CA VAL A 16 16.47 -3.12 9.27
C VAL A 16 15.10 -3.53 8.74
N SER A 17 14.32 -2.58 8.22
CA SER A 17 13.03 -2.91 7.58
C SER A 17 13.21 -3.83 6.38
N CYS A 18 14.17 -3.56 5.50
CA CYS A 18 14.44 -4.43 4.35
C CYS A 18 14.83 -5.85 4.78
N ILE A 19 15.67 -6.00 5.81
CA ILE A 19 16.05 -7.31 6.33
C ILE A 19 14.83 -8.06 6.86
N LEU A 20 13.95 -7.38 7.62
CA LEU A 20 12.71 -7.97 8.11
C LEU A 20 11.79 -8.41 6.96
N LEU A 21 11.64 -7.58 5.92
CA LEU A 21 10.83 -7.93 4.75
C LEU A 21 11.40 -9.10 3.95
N ILE A 22 12.73 -9.17 3.83
CA ILE A 22 13.40 -10.32 3.20
C ILE A 22 13.12 -11.58 4.02
N GLY A 23 13.21 -11.49 5.35
CA GLY A 23 12.90 -12.60 6.25
C GLY A 23 11.45 -13.08 6.10
N ILE A 24 10.49 -12.15 6.03
CA ILE A 24 9.07 -12.47 5.78
C ILE A 24 8.91 -13.14 4.42
N SER A 25 9.46 -12.54 3.37
CA SER A 25 9.36 -13.07 2.01
C SER A 25 9.96 -14.48 1.90
N TYR A 26 11.13 -14.70 2.51
CA TYR A 26 11.76 -16.02 2.56
C TYR A 26 10.89 -17.05 3.31
N TYR A 27 10.34 -16.65 4.46
CA TYR A 27 9.47 -17.52 5.25
C TYR A 27 8.22 -17.92 4.44
N TYR A 28 7.58 -16.97 3.76
CA TYR A 28 6.44 -17.28 2.89
C TYR A 28 6.77 -18.21 1.72
N THR A 29 8.00 -18.17 1.21
CA THR A 29 8.40 -19.10 0.13
C THR A 29 8.71 -20.50 0.63
N THR A 30 8.99 -20.67 1.93
CA THR A 30 9.22 -21.98 2.55
C THR A 30 7.93 -22.67 2.95
N LEU A 31 6.86 -21.92 3.20
CA LEU A 31 5.53 -22.47 3.42
C LEU A 31 4.95 -22.98 2.10
N ASP A 32 4.28 -24.11 2.13
CA ASP A 32 3.46 -24.56 1.01
C ASP A 32 2.19 -23.72 0.96
N ILE A 33 2.31 -22.53 0.36
CA ILE A 33 1.24 -21.54 0.23
C ILE A 33 0.14 -22.14 -0.65
N VAL A 34 -1.09 -22.09 -0.17
CA VAL A 34 -2.29 -22.64 -0.83
C VAL A 34 -2.49 -22.04 -2.23
N TRP A 35 -2.00 -20.82 -2.46
CA TRP A 35 -2.10 -20.13 -3.74
C TRP A 35 -0.77 -19.47 -4.12
N SER A 36 -0.24 -19.83 -5.28
CA SER A 36 0.99 -19.26 -5.85
C SER A 36 0.71 -18.70 -7.24
N PHE A 37 1.32 -17.57 -7.57
CA PHE A 37 1.18 -16.93 -8.89
C PHE A 37 2.05 -17.64 -9.94
N PHE A 38 3.21 -18.10 -9.50
CA PHE A 38 4.19 -18.78 -10.35
C PHE A 38 4.52 -20.17 -9.78
N GLU A 39 4.92 -21.09 -10.65
CA GLU A 39 5.44 -22.41 -10.23
C GLU A 39 6.77 -22.27 -9.47
N SER A 40 7.55 -21.24 -9.80
CA SER A 40 8.85 -20.99 -9.17
C SER A 40 8.70 -20.30 -7.82
N LYS A 41 9.17 -20.95 -6.74
CA LYS A 41 9.21 -20.38 -5.39
C LYS A 41 10.00 -19.05 -5.33
N VAL A 42 11.07 -18.94 -6.12
CA VAL A 42 11.91 -17.73 -6.17
C VAL A 42 11.12 -16.55 -6.76
N LEU A 43 10.39 -16.76 -7.84
CA LEU A 43 9.57 -15.70 -8.45
C LEU A 43 8.46 -15.25 -7.51
N ASN A 44 7.80 -16.16 -6.81
CA ASN A 44 6.82 -15.81 -5.79
C ASN A 44 7.45 -15.00 -4.65
N GLY A 45 8.65 -15.36 -4.20
CA GLY A 45 9.39 -14.61 -3.18
C GLY A 45 9.71 -13.17 -3.61
N ILE A 46 10.15 -12.99 -4.85
CA ILE A 46 10.43 -11.67 -5.42
C ILE A 46 9.14 -10.84 -5.50
N LEU A 47 8.03 -11.45 -5.92
CA LEU A 47 6.73 -10.79 -6.01
C LEU A 47 6.22 -10.35 -4.62
N ILE A 48 6.31 -11.22 -3.61
CA ILE A 48 5.96 -10.92 -2.23
C ILE A 48 6.82 -9.76 -1.71
N PHE A 49 8.13 -9.87 -1.86
CA PHE A 49 9.06 -8.82 -1.40
C PHE A 49 8.76 -7.46 -2.07
N GLY A 50 8.56 -7.45 -3.39
CA GLY A 50 8.20 -6.25 -4.14
C GLY A 50 6.88 -5.64 -3.66
N SER A 51 5.88 -6.48 -3.39
CA SER A 51 4.57 -6.04 -2.87
C SER A 51 4.68 -5.44 -1.47
N LEU A 52 5.47 -6.03 -0.59
CA LEU A 52 5.72 -5.52 0.75
C LEU A 52 6.48 -4.20 0.72
N LEU A 53 7.48 -4.05 -0.16
CA LEU A 53 8.18 -2.78 -0.38
C LEU A 53 7.24 -1.69 -0.90
N LEU A 54 6.38 -2.02 -1.87
CA LEU A 54 5.40 -1.10 -2.42
C LEU A 54 4.42 -0.62 -1.32
N THR A 55 3.99 -1.53 -0.46
CA THR A 55 3.11 -1.22 0.68
C THR A 55 3.79 -0.24 1.62
N ILE A 56 5.02 -0.54 2.07
CA ILE A 56 5.77 0.36 2.96
C ILE A 56 6.00 1.73 2.31
N TYR A 57 6.38 1.76 1.04
CA TYR A 57 6.56 3.00 0.30
C TYR A 57 5.27 3.82 0.25
N SER A 58 4.13 3.17 0.03
CA SER A 58 2.82 3.84 0.00
C SER A 58 2.44 4.39 1.38
N ILE A 59 2.62 3.61 2.44
CA ILE A 59 2.40 4.04 3.83
C ILE A 59 3.31 5.22 4.17
N ASP A 60 4.62 5.14 3.84
CA ASP A 60 5.57 6.22 4.10
C ASP A 60 5.15 7.52 3.38
N THR A 61 4.71 7.43 2.14
CA THR A 61 4.24 8.60 1.39
C THR A 61 3.01 9.22 2.04
N VAL A 62 2.05 8.41 2.49
CA VAL A 62 0.84 8.88 3.17
C VAL A 62 1.18 9.51 4.52
N THR A 63 2.05 8.90 5.30
CA THR A 63 2.42 9.41 6.64
C THR A 63 3.28 10.66 6.59
N ARG A 64 4.15 10.80 5.58
CA ARG A 64 4.97 12.02 5.39
C ARG A 64 4.12 13.28 5.25
N GLN A 65 2.98 13.18 4.61
CA GLN A 65 2.11 14.30 4.34
C GLN A 65 1.25 14.68 5.56
N LEU A 66 1.05 13.73 6.50
CA LEU A 66 0.32 13.98 7.75
C LEU A 66 1.14 14.74 8.81
N THR A 67 2.47 14.68 8.71
CA THR A 67 3.34 15.37 9.68
C THR A 67 3.52 16.84 9.28
N ILE A 68 3.00 17.73 10.12
CA ILE A 68 3.13 19.20 9.98
C ILE A 68 4.62 19.60 10.04
N ASP A 69 5.42 18.83 10.76
CA ASP A 69 6.84 19.12 10.97
C ASP A 69 7.72 18.25 10.05
N ARG A 70 8.17 18.84 8.95
CA ARG A 70 9.03 18.15 7.95
C ARG A 70 10.40 17.72 8.50
N THR A 71 10.82 18.28 9.64
CA THR A 71 12.14 18.06 10.24
C THR A 71 12.20 16.84 11.15
N ASN A 72 11.08 16.43 11.75
CA ASN A 72 11.01 15.31 12.69
C ASN A 72 10.19 14.13 12.13
N ARG A 73 10.63 13.55 11.01
CA ARG A 73 9.99 12.36 10.43
C ARG A 73 10.26 11.16 11.32
N ASN A 74 9.21 10.62 11.92
CA ASN A 74 9.30 9.32 12.54
C ASN A 74 9.22 8.20 11.47
N ALA A 75 9.92 7.11 11.72
CA ALA A 75 9.96 5.95 10.82
C ALA A 75 9.32 4.72 11.47
N TYR A 76 8.47 4.92 12.48
CA TYR A 76 7.85 3.81 13.21
C TYR A 76 7.05 2.87 12.32
N HIS A 77 6.41 3.40 11.28
CA HIS A 77 5.67 2.58 10.32
C HIS A 77 6.55 1.56 9.59
N LEU A 78 7.84 1.88 9.36
CA LEU A 78 8.79 0.96 8.74
C LEU A 78 9.06 -0.27 9.61
N PHE A 79 8.92 -0.14 10.92
CA PHE A 79 9.08 -1.24 11.87
C PHE A 79 7.76 -1.90 12.21
N LEU A 80 6.72 -1.09 12.47
CA LEU A 80 5.41 -1.60 12.89
C LEU A 80 4.77 -2.49 11.83
N TYR A 81 4.86 -2.13 10.55
CA TYR A 81 4.25 -2.91 9.48
C TYR A 81 4.80 -4.34 9.39
N PRO A 82 6.13 -4.58 9.29
CA PRO A 82 6.67 -5.93 9.35
C PRO A 82 6.34 -6.66 10.66
N LEU A 83 6.37 -5.96 11.80
CA LEU A 83 6.08 -6.54 13.10
C LEU A 83 4.63 -7.02 13.21
N VAL A 84 3.68 -6.23 12.70
CA VAL A 84 2.27 -6.63 12.61
C VAL A 84 2.11 -7.86 11.73
N LEU A 85 2.78 -7.91 10.59
CA LEU A 85 2.75 -9.09 9.72
C LEU A 85 3.27 -10.35 10.43
N PHE A 86 4.35 -10.23 11.21
CA PHE A 86 4.85 -11.35 12.01
C PHE A 86 3.93 -11.78 13.17
N SER A 87 3.05 -10.87 13.62
CA SER A 87 2.11 -11.18 14.71
C SER A 87 0.92 -12.01 14.26
N PHE A 88 0.64 -12.06 12.95
CA PHE A 88 -0.37 -12.95 12.40
C PHE A 88 0.22 -14.33 12.15
N PRO A 89 -0.55 -15.41 12.35
CA PRO A 89 -0.14 -16.74 11.92
C PRO A 89 0.04 -16.71 10.40
N LEU A 90 1.30 -16.76 9.97
CA LEU A 90 1.69 -16.56 8.56
C LEU A 90 1.05 -17.62 7.64
N GLU A 91 0.72 -18.79 8.18
CA GLU A 91 0.00 -19.86 7.50
C GLU A 91 -1.44 -19.44 7.06
N SER A 92 -2.01 -18.46 7.74
CA SER A 92 -3.36 -17.96 7.43
C SER A 92 -3.38 -16.81 6.41
N ILE A 93 -2.22 -16.26 6.06
CA ILE A 93 -2.11 -15.14 5.13
C ILE A 93 -1.79 -15.67 3.74
N ASP A 94 -2.79 -15.68 2.87
CA ASP A 94 -2.62 -16.00 1.46
C ASP A 94 -1.85 -14.88 0.75
N MET A 95 -1.08 -15.24 -0.28
CA MET A 95 -0.37 -14.30 -1.16
C MET A 95 -1.32 -13.24 -1.76
N ARG A 96 -2.58 -13.60 -2.02
CA ARG A 96 -3.60 -12.66 -2.50
C ARG A 96 -3.81 -11.48 -1.55
N PHE A 97 -3.75 -11.72 -0.23
CA PHE A 97 -3.87 -10.66 0.77
C PHE A 97 -2.68 -9.69 0.72
N ILE A 98 -1.47 -10.20 0.52
CA ILE A 98 -0.27 -9.37 0.42
C ILE A 98 -0.35 -8.49 -0.83
N LEU A 99 -0.67 -9.07 -1.99
CA LEU A 99 -0.83 -8.36 -3.26
C LEU A 99 -2.00 -7.37 -3.21
N GLY A 100 -3.14 -7.82 -2.69
CA GLY A 100 -4.33 -6.99 -2.52
C GLY A 100 -4.08 -5.79 -1.60
N SER A 101 -3.39 -6.00 -0.47
CA SER A 101 -3.04 -4.91 0.45
C SER A 101 -2.08 -3.90 -0.20
N ALA A 102 -1.10 -4.36 -0.97
CA ALA A 102 -0.19 -3.48 -1.70
C ALA A 102 -0.93 -2.62 -2.73
N ALA A 103 -1.90 -3.19 -3.44
CA ALA A 103 -2.75 -2.46 -4.37
C ALA A 103 -3.61 -1.42 -3.65
N ILE A 104 -4.23 -1.76 -2.51
CA ILE A 104 -5.05 -0.83 -1.71
C ILE A 104 -4.22 0.33 -1.17
N TRP A 105 -3.06 0.07 -0.57
CA TRP A 105 -2.20 1.14 -0.07
C TRP A 105 -1.72 2.07 -1.19
N SER A 106 -1.44 1.51 -2.38
CA SER A 106 -1.08 2.29 -3.56
C SER A 106 -2.27 3.11 -4.08
N ALA A 107 -3.47 2.54 -4.06
CA ALA A 107 -4.71 3.25 -4.40
C ALA A 107 -4.96 4.41 -3.42
N TRP A 108 -4.83 4.16 -2.12
CA TRP A 108 -4.95 5.19 -1.07
C TRP A 108 -3.97 6.35 -1.30
N ARG A 109 -2.72 6.04 -1.60
CA ARG A 109 -1.71 7.04 -1.95
C ARG A 109 -2.14 7.89 -3.15
N ASN A 110 -2.61 7.26 -4.23
CA ASN A 110 -3.05 7.96 -5.43
C ASN A 110 -4.31 8.81 -5.16
N THR A 111 -5.26 8.30 -4.39
CA THR A 111 -6.45 9.05 -3.98
C THR A 111 -6.08 10.29 -3.18
N ARG A 112 -5.09 10.20 -2.32
CA ARG A 112 -4.60 11.33 -1.56
C ARG A 112 -3.89 12.35 -2.46
N LEU A 113 -2.99 11.90 -3.34
CA LEU A 113 -2.32 12.76 -4.31
C LEU A 113 -3.31 13.46 -5.24
N PHE A 114 -4.43 12.81 -5.56
CA PHE A 114 -5.53 13.42 -6.31
C PHE A 114 -6.07 14.68 -5.60
N VAL A 115 -6.24 14.65 -4.28
CA VAL A 115 -6.73 15.81 -3.51
C VAL A 115 -5.70 16.95 -3.50
N GLU A 116 -4.42 16.63 -3.41
CA GLU A 116 -3.32 17.61 -3.29
C GLU A 116 -2.94 18.24 -4.63
N THR A 117 -3.18 17.54 -5.73
CA THR A 117 -2.81 17.99 -7.08
C THR A 117 -3.74 19.12 -7.55
N THR A 118 -3.16 20.19 -8.11
CA THR A 118 -3.92 21.32 -8.68
C THR A 118 -4.21 21.15 -10.17
N ASN A 119 -3.38 20.40 -10.90
CA ASN A 119 -3.50 20.18 -12.33
C ASN A 119 -4.61 19.16 -12.63
N ASN A 120 -5.62 19.57 -13.42
CA ASN A 120 -6.77 18.73 -13.75
C ASN A 120 -6.41 17.43 -14.49
N GLN A 121 -5.44 17.45 -15.39
CA GLN A 121 -5.02 16.25 -16.12
C GLN A 121 -4.37 15.23 -15.19
N GLU A 122 -3.54 15.71 -14.27
CA GLU A 122 -2.90 14.85 -13.29
C GLU A 122 -3.92 14.32 -12.27
N LYS A 123 -4.92 15.10 -11.88
CA LYS A 123 -6.05 14.66 -11.05
C LYS A 123 -6.77 13.47 -11.69
N ILE A 124 -7.14 13.58 -12.96
CA ILE A 124 -7.82 12.51 -13.69
C ILE A 124 -6.95 11.24 -13.68
N LYS A 125 -5.66 11.38 -13.99
CA LYS A 125 -4.72 10.26 -13.96
C LYS A 125 -4.64 9.60 -12.59
N ARG A 126 -4.48 10.39 -11.50
CA ARG A 126 -4.40 9.86 -10.14
C ARG A 126 -5.65 9.13 -9.70
N LEU A 127 -6.84 9.66 -10.07
CA LEU A 127 -8.10 9.01 -9.78
C LEU A 127 -8.24 7.69 -10.54
N LEU A 128 -7.90 7.68 -11.83
CA LEU A 128 -7.92 6.48 -12.67
C LEU A 128 -6.97 5.42 -12.12
N ASP A 129 -5.73 5.80 -11.77
CA ASP A 129 -4.76 4.89 -11.16
C ASP A 129 -5.29 4.30 -9.84
N ALA A 130 -5.97 5.11 -9.01
CA ALA A 130 -6.55 4.64 -7.76
C ALA A 130 -7.65 3.61 -8.00
N VAL A 131 -8.59 3.90 -8.91
CA VAL A 131 -9.71 3.01 -9.25
C VAL A 131 -9.20 1.70 -9.86
N LEU A 132 -8.25 1.75 -10.79
CA LEU A 132 -7.64 0.55 -11.37
C LEU A 132 -6.96 -0.32 -10.30
N LEU A 133 -6.24 0.27 -9.36
CA LEU A 133 -5.60 -0.48 -8.28
C LEU A 133 -6.62 -1.12 -7.32
N ILE A 134 -7.74 -0.44 -7.03
CA ILE A 134 -8.84 -1.04 -6.25
C ILE A 134 -9.47 -2.19 -7.03
N SER A 135 -9.69 -2.01 -8.33
CA SER A 135 -10.25 -3.06 -9.20
C SER A 135 -9.32 -4.29 -9.26
N ILE A 136 -8.01 -4.09 -9.40
CA ILE A 136 -7.04 -5.19 -9.34
C ILE A 136 -7.08 -5.87 -7.97
N SER A 137 -7.16 -5.10 -6.88
CA SER A 137 -7.28 -5.66 -5.55
C SER A 137 -8.57 -6.46 -5.35
N SER A 138 -9.69 -6.02 -5.94
CA SER A 138 -10.97 -6.72 -5.86
C SER A 138 -11.00 -8.02 -6.67
N LEU A 139 -10.19 -8.13 -7.72
CA LEU A 139 -9.99 -9.39 -8.43
C LEU A 139 -9.27 -10.43 -7.57
N LEU A 140 -8.42 -9.99 -6.66
CA LEU A 140 -7.71 -10.86 -5.72
C LEU A 140 -8.57 -11.21 -4.49
N ILE A 141 -9.28 -10.21 -3.97
CA ILE A 141 -10.13 -10.28 -2.79
C ILE A 141 -11.40 -9.49 -3.07
N ILE A 142 -12.50 -10.18 -3.30
CA ILE A 142 -13.74 -9.56 -3.79
C ILE A 142 -14.29 -8.49 -2.86
N GLU A 143 -14.09 -8.63 -1.55
CA GLU A 143 -14.54 -7.69 -0.53
C GLU A 143 -13.89 -6.30 -0.69
N ASN A 144 -12.73 -6.24 -1.32
CA ASN A 144 -12.01 -4.98 -1.55
C ASN A 144 -12.74 -4.03 -2.53
N ILE A 145 -13.78 -4.51 -3.23
CA ILE A 145 -14.62 -3.66 -4.09
C ILE A 145 -15.32 -2.56 -3.29
N PHE A 146 -15.63 -2.80 -2.02
CA PHE A 146 -16.24 -1.79 -1.15
C PHE A 146 -15.34 -0.58 -0.90
N ILE A 147 -14.02 -0.72 -1.14
CA ILE A 147 -13.06 0.40 -1.01
C ILE A 147 -13.28 1.46 -2.10
N LEU A 148 -13.96 1.13 -3.21
CA LEU A 148 -14.39 2.12 -4.21
C LEU A 148 -15.26 3.24 -3.62
N ILE A 149 -15.87 3.00 -2.47
CA ILE A 149 -16.63 4.03 -1.76
C ILE A 149 -15.73 5.21 -1.32
N LEU A 150 -14.44 4.98 -1.06
CA LEU A 150 -13.50 6.01 -0.61
C LEU A 150 -13.28 7.12 -1.65
N PRO A 151 -12.94 6.84 -2.92
CA PRO A 151 -12.85 7.87 -3.95
C PRO A 151 -14.17 8.66 -4.09
N ILE A 152 -15.32 8.00 -3.98
CA ILE A 152 -16.63 8.66 -4.06
C ILE A 152 -16.82 9.65 -2.89
N ILE A 153 -16.53 9.21 -1.66
CA ILE A 153 -16.60 10.06 -0.47
C ILE A 153 -15.67 11.26 -0.61
N ILE A 154 -14.46 11.05 -1.08
CA ILE A 154 -13.47 12.13 -1.24
C ILE A 154 -13.91 13.14 -2.30
N LEU A 155 -14.51 12.71 -3.40
CA LEU A 155 -15.10 13.61 -4.40
C LEU A 155 -16.22 14.44 -3.80
N TYR A 156 -17.05 13.82 -2.95
CA TYR A 156 -18.18 14.48 -2.32
C TYR A 156 -17.76 15.50 -1.26
N LEU A 157 -16.85 15.12 -0.37
CA LEU A 157 -16.36 15.95 0.73
C LEU A 157 -15.35 17.02 0.29
N GLY A 158 -14.59 16.75 -0.77
CA GLY A 158 -13.47 17.60 -1.21
C GLY A 158 -13.89 18.90 -1.90
N ASN A 159 -15.20 19.21 -2.00
CA ASN A 159 -15.71 20.38 -2.73
C ASN A 159 -15.07 20.53 -4.14
N ILE A 160 -14.55 19.42 -4.66
CA ILE A 160 -13.94 19.39 -6.00
C ILE A 160 -15.09 19.66 -6.97
N LYS A 161 -14.92 20.66 -7.82
CA LYS A 161 -15.92 21.02 -8.86
C LYS A 161 -16.52 19.72 -9.38
N ARG A 162 -17.83 19.58 -9.25
CA ARG A 162 -18.62 18.39 -9.65
C ARG A 162 -18.50 18.17 -11.16
N ASP A 163 -17.31 17.77 -11.60
CA ASP A 163 -17.08 17.39 -12.98
C ASP A 163 -17.54 15.93 -13.11
N ILE A 164 -18.57 15.74 -13.88
CA ILE A 164 -19.14 14.42 -14.23
C ILE A 164 -18.06 13.41 -14.67
N ARG A 165 -16.96 13.91 -15.25
CA ARG A 165 -15.83 13.07 -15.69
C ARG A 165 -15.22 12.24 -14.54
N TYR A 166 -15.15 12.79 -13.32
CA TYR A 166 -14.62 12.05 -12.18
C TYR A 166 -15.54 10.91 -11.75
N LEU A 167 -16.85 11.10 -11.83
CA LEU A 167 -17.81 10.02 -11.53
C LEU A 167 -17.73 8.91 -12.58
N ILE A 168 -17.64 9.27 -13.87
CA ILE A 168 -17.52 8.28 -14.94
C ILE A 168 -16.30 7.39 -14.72
N ILE A 169 -15.14 7.95 -14.32
CA ILE A 169 -13.92 7.18 -14.08
C ILE A 169 -14.10 6.15 -12.96
N ILE A 170 -14.93 6.42 -11.96
CA ILE A 170 -15.15 5.49 -10.85
C ILE A 170 -16.04 4.30 -11.26
N PHE A 171 -16.95 4.52 -12.21
CA PHE A 171 -17.95 3.52 -12.62
C PHE A 171 -17.61 2.76 -13.91
N VAL A 172 -16.56 3.15 -14.62
CA VAL A 172 -16.04 2.46 -15.81
C VAL A 172 -14.91 1.53 -15.44
#